data_5374994d8a762cd1ccd83641e50f943f
#
_entry.id   5374994d8a762cd1ccd83641e50f943f
#
_cell.length_a   1.000
_cell.length_b   1.000
_cell.length_c   1.000
_cell.angle_alpha   90.00
_cell.angle_beta   90.00
_cell.angle_gamma   90.00
#
_symmetry.space_group_name_H-M   'P 1'
#
loop_
_entity.id
_entity.type
_entity.pdbx_description
1 polymer ?
#
loop_
_entity_poly.entity_id
_entity_poly.type
_entity_poly.pdbx_seq_one_letter_code
_entity_poly.pdbx_strand_id
1 'polypeptide(L)'
;MMWFTADLHLGDTNILHDMDRPFGSVEEMNRKVIAAINECVAADDRLYILGDFTYRLPLAEAVRLRERIECKNVTLIRGNHDGDWEDPDVPQIWEDVRDYLEIAPGYAKGHRLVMSHYPMLSWNGKARGAIMLHGHIHSRGDRTNARNRDRERPIFRYDVGFDANDYKPVSRDQILGFFGL
;
A
#
# COMPACT_ATOMS: atom_id res chain seq x y z
N MET A 1 13.31 -2.23 7.95
CA MET A 1 11.92 -2.35 8.48
C MET A 1 10.99 -2.78 7.35
N MET A 2 9.70 -3.12 7.61
CA MET A 2 8.70 -3.39 6.57
C MET A 2 7.62 -2.33 6.63
N TRP A 3 7.29 -1.75 5.48
CA TRP A 3 6.31 -0.70 5.31
C TRP A 3 5.30 -1.06 4.23
N PHE A 4 4.10 -0.54 4.36
CA PHE A 4 2.98 -0.82 3.46
C PHE A 4 2.24 0.47 3.13
N THR A 5 1.79 0.59 1.89
CA THR A 5 0.90 1.65 1.42
C THR A 5 0.12 1.15 0.21
N ALA A 6 -0.89 1.87 -0.21
CA ALA A 6 -1.67 1.60 -1.42
C ALA A 6 -2.35 2.88 -1.91
N ASP A 7 -2.92 2.83 -3.10
CA ASP A 7 -3.81 3.85 -3.64
C ASP A 7 -3.14 5.24 -3.68
N LEU A 8 -1.89 5.29 -4.13
CA LEU A 8 -1.15 6.55 -4.24
C LEU A 8 -1.74 7.44 -5.34
N HIS A 9 -2.21 6.84 -6.44
CA HIS A 9 -2.82 7.52 -7.56
C HIS A 9 -2.01 8.71 -8.07
N LEU A 10 -0.68 8.52 -8.18
CA LEU A 10 0.18 9.57 -8.71
C LEU A 10 -0.25 9.93 -10.14
N GLY A 11 -0.39 11.22 -10.40
CA GLY A 11 -0.86 11.72 -11.69
C GLY A 11 -2.38 11.85 -11.81
N ASP A 12 -3.15 11.42 -10.83
CA ASP A 12 -4.62 11.47 -10.87
C ASP A 12 -5.16 12.81 -10.36
N THR A 13 -5.69 13.61 -11.28
CA THR A 13 -6.33 14.89 -10.93
C THR A 13 -7.68 14.67 -10.25
N ASN A 14 -8.39 13.58 -10.57
CA ASN A 14 -9.73 13.34 -10.07
C ASN A 14 -9.72 12.96 -8.59
N ILE A 15 -8.71 12.18 -8.16
CA ILE A 15 -8.60 11.72 -6.78
C ILE A 15 -8.56 12.87 -5.77
N LEU A 16 -8.09 14.06 -6.18
CA LEU A 16 -8.09 15.25 -5.33
C LEU A 16 -9.49 15.63 -4.89
N HIS A 17 -10.46 15.54 -5.80
CA HIS A 17 -11.86 15.87 -5.55
C HIS A 17 -12.63 14.69 -4.99
N ASP A 18 -12.45 13.50 -5.56
CA ASP A 18 -13.20 12.30 -5.19
C ASP A 18 -12.93 11.88 -3.74
N MET A 19 -11.68 12.09 -3.28
CA MET A 19 -11.25 11.74 -1.93
C MET A 19 -11.00 12.95 -1.01
N ASP A 20 -11.29 14.18 -1.46
CA ASP A 20 -10.98 15.42 -0.74
C ASP A 20 -9.54 15.46 -0.24
N ARG A 21 -8.58 15.05 -1.07
CA ARG A 21 -7.18 15.08 -0.68
C ARG A 21 -6.71 16.53 -0.49
N PRO A 22 -5.96 16.84 0.58
CA PRO A 22 -5.63 18.21 0.96
C PRO A 22 -4.44 18.77 0.15
N PHE A 23 -4.52 18.69 -1.17
CA PHE A 23 -3.49 19.19 -2.09
C PHE A 23 -4.12 20.13 -3.11
N GLY A 24 -3.41 21.21 -3.42
CA GLY A 24 -3.89 22.23 -4.36
C GLY A 24 -3.72 21.86 -5.82
N SER A 25 -2.87 20.87 -6.15
CA SER A 25 -2.68 20.35 -7.49
C SER A 25 -2.13 18.93 -7.48
N VAL A 26 -2.19 18.24 -8.63
CA VAL A 26 -1.65 16.90 -8.81
C VAL A 26 -0.11 16.87 -8.65
N GLU A 27 0.57 17.91 -9.07
CA GLU A 27 2.02 18.04 -8.91
C GLU A 27 2.40 18.20 -7.44
N GLU A 28 1.62 18.97 -6.69
CA GLU A 28 1.79 19.09 -5.24
C GLU A 28 1.53 17.75 -4.57
N MET A 29 0.44 17.07 -4.92
CA MET A 29 0.11 15.74 -4.41
C MET A 29 1.27 14.77 -4.66
N ASN A 30 1.72 14.62 -5.91
CA ASN A 30 2.82 13.72 -6.28
C ASN A 30 4.07 14.00 -5.44
N ARG A 31 4.42 15.28 -5.28
CA ARG A 31 5.58 15.67 -4.47
C ARG A 31 5.41 15.32 -2.99
N LYS A 32 4.24 15.61 -2.41
CA LYS A 32 3.95 15.37 -1.00
C LYS A 32 3.84 13.87 -0.67
N VAL A 33 3.20 13.09 -1.54
CA VAL A 33 3.10 11.62 -1.40
C VAL A 33 4.49 11.00 -1.38
N ILE A 34 5.34 11.33 -2.35
CA ILE A 34 6.71 10.80 -2.42
C ILE A 34 7.53 11.26 -1.20
N ALA A 35 7.40 12.52 -0.79
CA ALA A 35 8.09 13.02 0.40
C ALA A 35 7.66 12.27 1.66
N ALA A 36 6.36 12.02 1.86
CA ALA A 36 5.85 11.27 3.01
C ALA A 36 6.37 9.82 3.03
N ILE A 37 6.54 9.20 1.87
CA ILE A 37 7.17 7.87 1.77
C ILE A 37 8.64 7.97 2.20
N ASN A 38 9.41 8.89 1.64
CA ASN A 38 10.85 9.03 1.91
C ASN A 38 11.15 9.47 3.37
N GLU A 39 10.22 10.20 4.00
CA GLU A 39 10.32 10.53 5.43
C GLU A 39 10.15 9.31 6.35
N CYS A 40 9.32 8.33 5.96
CA CYS A 40 9.00 7.16 6.78
C CYS A 40 9.92 5.98 6.48
N VAL A 41 10.28 5.78 5.21
CA VAL A 41 10.88 4.55 4.69
C VAL A 41 12.34 4.80 4.36
N ALA A 42 13.26 4.15 5.06
CA ALA A 42 14.70 4.25 4.78
C ALA A 42 15.06 3.52 3.47
N ALA A 43 16.19 3.90 2.87
CA ALA A 43 16.65 3.36 1.59
C ALA A 43 16.81 1.82 1.58
N ASP A 44 17.18 1.22 2.70
CA ASP A 44 17.40 -0.21 2.85
C ASP A 44 16.21 -0.96 3.50
N ASP A 45 15.12 -0.24 3.80
CA ASP A 45 13.87 -0.85 4.25
C ASP A 45 13.20 -1.64 3.12
N ARG A 46 12.10 -2.32 3.43
CA ARG A 46 11.22 -2.96 2.44
C ARG A 46 9.90 -2.21 2.39
N LEU A 47 9.51 -1.77 1.22
CA LEU A 47 8.23 -1.13 0.97
C LEU A 47 7.37 -2.03 0.08
N TYR A 48 6.15 -2.26 0.50
CA TYR A 48 5.12 -2.93 -0.29
C TYR A 48 4.06 -1.91 -0.68
N ILE A 49 3.88 -1.69 -1.98
CA ILE A 49 2.81 -0.86 -2.53
C ILE A 49 1.71 -1.79 -3.02
N LEU A 50 0.55 -1.74 -2.37
CA LEU A 50 -0.56 -2.66 -2.64
C LEU A 50 -1.52 -2.08 -3.68
N GLY A 51 -0.96 -1.72 -4.82
CA GLY A 51 -1.66 -1.32 -6.02
C GLY A 51 -1.98 0.16 -6.14
N ASP A 52 -2.39 0.51 -7.34
CA ASP A 52 -2.76 1.85 -7.76
C ASP A 52 -1.68 2.89 -7.44
N PHE A 53 -0.45 2.56 -7.91
CA PHE A 53 0.71 3.44 -7.80
C PHE A 53 0.49 4.73 -8.59
N THR A 54 0.07 4.59 -9.84
CA THR A 54 -0.27 5.72 -10.72
C THR A 54 -1.65 5.54 -11.33
N TYR A 55 -2.18 6.61 -11.92
CA TYR A 55 -3.44 6.56 -12.65
C TYR A 55 -3.28 7.12 -14.06
N ARG A 56 -3.47 6.26 -15.07
CA ARG A 56 -3.48 6.61 -16.51
C ARG A 56 -2.25 7.42 -16.98
N LEU A 57 -1.14 7.33 -16.28
CA LEU A 57 0.11 7.94 -16.74
C LEU A 57 0.79 7.05 -17.77
N PRO A 58 1.51 7.65 -18.74
CA PRO A 58 2.47 6.92 -19.55
C PRO A 58 3.49 6.21 -18.65
N LEU A 59 3.87 4.97 -18.98
CA LEU A 59 4.82 4.19 -18.16
C LEU A 59 6.13 4.94 -17.91
N ALA A 60 6.64 5.69 -18.90
CA ALA A 60 7.86 6.49 -18.72
C ALA A 60 7.73 7.57 -17.63
N GLU A 61 6.54 8.13 -17.44
CA GLU A 61 6.29 9.10 -16.36
C GLU A 61 6.14 8.38 -15.01
N ALA A 62 5.46 7.25 -14.98
CA ALA A 62 5.35 6.42 -13.80
C ALA A 62 6.73 5.93 -13.31
N VAL A 63 7.62 5.54 -14.22
CA VAL A 63 9.03 5.22 -13.92
C VAL A 63 9.72 6.39 -13.22
N ARG A 64 9.62 7.61 -13.77
CA ARG A 64 10.24 8.80 -13.18
C ARG A 64 9.71 9.11 -11.77
N LEU A 65 8.43 8.86 -11.52
CA LEU A 65 7.86 9.04 -10.19
C LEU A 65 8.38 7.97 -9.22
N ARG A 66 8.48 6.71 -9.68
CA ARG A 66 9.04 5.63 -8.86
C ARG A 66 10.50 5.87 -8.48
N GLU A 67 11.33 6.37 -9.41
CA GLU A 67 12.75 6.69 -9.20
C GLU A 67 12.96 7.76 -8.12
N ARG A 68 11.96 8.58 -7.81
CA ARG A 68 12.02 9.58 -6.73
C ARG A 68 11.78 8.99 -5.34
N ILE A 69 11.30 7.74 -5.26
CA ILE A 69 11.19 7.01 -3.98
C ILE A 69 12.57 6.41 -3.69
N GLU A 70 13.17 6.82 -2.58
CA GLU A 70 14.56 6.48 -2.22
C GLU A 70 14.74 5.02 -1.79
N CYS A 71 13.67 4.38 -1.31
CA CYS A 71 13.67 2.96 -0.96
C CYS A 71 13.97 2.11 -2.19
N LYS A 72 14.97 1.23 -2.07
CA LYS A 72 15.44 0.36 -3.17
C LYS A 72 14.61 -0.91 -3.27
N ASN A 73 14.18 -1.45 -2.15
CA ASN A 73 13.49 -2.74 -2.05
C ASN A 73 11.97 -2.52 -2.08
N VAL A 74 11.42 -2.24 -3.25
CA VAL A 74 9.97 -1.98 -3.41
C VAL A 74 9.31 -3.08 -4.21
N THR A 75 8.37 -3.77 -3.57
CA THR A 75 7.49 -4.75 -4.23
C THR A 75 6.15 -4.09 -4.55
N LEU A 76 5.69 -4.24 -5.78
CA LEU A 76 4.36 -3.83 -6.20
C LEU A 76 3.40 -5.04 -6.19
N ILE A 77 2.29 -4.91 -5.49
CA ILE A 77 1.12 -5.76 -5.67
C ILE A 77 0.20 -5.02 -6.62
N ARG A 78 -0.06 -5.55 -7.82
CA ARG A 78 -0.81 -4.82 -8.85
C ARG A 78 -2.23 -4.46 -8.42
N GLY A 79 -2.61 -3.22 -8.66
CA GLY A 79 -3.98 -2.72 -8.60
C GLY A 79 -4.63 -2.65 -9.98
N ASN A 80 -5.88 -2.23 -10.03
CA ASN A 80 -6.64 -2.14 -11.28
C ASN A 80 -6.24 -0.95 -12.17
N HIS A 81 -5.49 0.00 -11.63
CA HIS A 81 -5.01 1.16 -12.39
C HIS A 81 -3.53 1.08 -12.77
N ASP A 82 -2.82 0.08 -12.28
CA ASP A 82 -1.41 -0.11 -12.61
C ASP A 82 -1.25 -0.59 -14.06
N GLY A 83 -0.19 -0.07 -14.71
CA GLY A 83 0.17 -0.48 -16.06
C GLY A 83 0.81 -1.87 -16.12
N ASP A 84 1.17 -2.29 -17.32
CA ASP A 84 1.91 -3.53 -17.54
C ASP A 84 3.40 -3.33 -17.21
N TRP A 85 3.75 -3.59 -15.98
CA TRP A 85 5.11 -3.49 -15.47
C TRP A 85 6.01 -4.67 -15.85
N GLU A 86 5.45 -5.72 -16.46
CA GLU A 86 6.18 -6.89 -16.97
C GLU A 86 6.52 -6.76 -18.47
N ASP A 87 6.10 -5.65 -19.12
CA ASP A 87 6.50 -5.33 -20.49
C ASP A 87 8.04 -5.25 -20.59
N PRO A 88 8.68 -6.00 -21.49
CA PRO A 88 10.15 -6.03 -21.65
C PRO A 88 10.80 -4.67 -21.95
N ASP A 89 10.03 -3.74 -22.49
CA ASP A 89 10.51 -2.38 -22.81
C ASP A 89 10.46 -1.43 -21.59
N VAL A 90 9.90 -1.87 -20.46
CA VAL A 90 9.84 -1.09 -19.21
C VAL A 90 11.08 -1.39 -18.35
N PRO A 91 11.80 -0.35 -17.87
CA PRO A 91 12.90 -0.57 -16.95
C PRO A 91 12.45 -1.32 -15.69
N GLN A 92 13.25 -2.28 -15.23
CA GLN A 92 12.97 -3.01 -13.98
C GLN A 92 13.26 -2.12 -12.77
N ILE A 93 12.23 -1.42 -12.31
CA ILE A 93 12.30 -0.47 -11.18
C ILE A 93 11.69 -1.03 -9.88
N TRP A 94 11.06 -2.20 -9.96
CA TRP A 94 10.49 -2.93 -8.84
C TRP A 94 11.39 -4.10 -8.46
N GLU A 95 11.53 -4.38 -7.16
CA GLU A 95 12.19 -5.62 -6.70
C GLU A 95 11.38 -6.85 -7.17
N ASP A 96 10.06 -6.73 -7.10
CA ASP A 96 9.12 -7.77 -7.54
C ASP A 96 7.76 -7.15 -7.89
N VAL A 97 7.00 -7.80 -8.78
CA VAL A 97 5.62 -7.44 -9.13
C VAL A 97 4.74 -8.67 -8.99
N ARG A 98 3.66 -8.58 -8.23
CA ARG A 98 2.74 -9.68 -7.93
C ARG A 98 1.28 -9.22 -7.94
N ASP A 99 0.35 -10.15 -8.09
CA ASP A 99 -1.09 -9.91 -7.85
C ASP A 99 -1.49 -10.27 -6.43
N TYR A 100 -0.71 -11.16 -5.81
CA TYR A 100 -0.93 -11.71 -4.48
C TYR A 100 0.39 -12.14 -3.87
N LEU A 101 0.58 -11.87 -2.58
CA LEU A 101 1.79 -12.26 -1.87
C LEU A 101 1.48 -12.66 -0.43
N GLU A 102 2.11 -13.72 0.05
CA GLU A 102 2.12 -14.10 1.46
C GLU A 102 3.53 -14.09 1.99
N ILE A 103 3.73 -13.45 3.13
CA ILE A 103 5.01 -13.45 3.82
C ILE A 103 4.84 -13.90 5.28
N ALA A 104 5.91 -14.47 5.83
CA ALA A 104 6.02 -14.80 7.24
C ALA A 104 6.91 -13.74 7.90
N PRO A 105 6.34 -12.69 8.51
CA PRO A 105 7.11 -11.52 8.95
C PRO A 105 7.89 -11.75 10.25
N GLY A 106 7.94 -12.98 10.76
CA GLY A 106 8.78 -13.36 11.89
C GLY A 106 8.32 -12.88 13.28
N TYR A 107 7.09 -12.36 13.41
CA TYR A 107 6.61 -11.84 14.70
C TYR A 107 5.91 -12.88 15.58
N ALA A 108 5.29 -13.88 15.01
CA ALA A 108 4.69 -14.99 15.74
C ALA A 108 4.67 -16.26 14.88
N LYS A 109 4.90 -17.40 15.50
CA LYS A 109 4.94 -18.69 14.79
C LYS A 109 3.58 -18.98 14.13
N GLY A 110 3.59 -19.12 12.80
CA GLY A 110 2.39 -19.45 12.02
C GLY A 110 1.54 -18.26 11.57
N HIS A 111 1.84 -17.03 12.03
CA HIS A 111 1.17 -15.84 11.55
C HIS A 111 1.76 -15.38 10.21
N ARG A 112 0.91 -14.88 9.32
CA ARG A 112 1.28 -14.40 7.98
C ARG A 112 0.71 -13.02 7.75
N LEU A 113 1.40 -12.25 6.92
CA LEU A 113 0.80 -11.12 6.21
C LEU A 113 0.41 -11.60 4.83
N VAL A 114 -0.83 -11.38 4.46
CA VAL A 114 -1.40 -11.70 3.16
C VAL A 114 -1.69 -10.38 2.46
N MET A 115 -1.18 -10.20 1.25
CA MET A 115 -1.26 -8.95 0.52
C MET A 115 -1.98 -9.15 -0.81
N SER A 116 -2.95 -8.31 -1.08
CA SER A 116 -3.62 -8.14 -2.37
C SER A 116 -4.13 -6.71 -2.46
N HIS A 117 -4.26 -6.17 -3.64
CA HIS A 117 -4.90 -4.86 -3.81
C HIS A 117 -6.35 -4.87 -3.30
N TYR A 118 -7.09 -5.91 -3.63
CA TYR A 118 -8.50 -6.03 -3.24
C TYR A 118 -8.71 -6.61 -1.83
N PRO A 119 -9.68 -6.11 -1.04
CA PRO A 119 -10.06 -6.71 0.23
C PRO A 119 -10.73 -8.07 0.03
N MET A 120 -10.14 -9.12 0.59
CA MET A 120 -10.70 -10.47 0.50
C MET A 120 -11.70 -10.75 1.61
N LEU A 121 -12.73 -11.55 1.34
CA LEU A 121 -13.64 -12.10 2.36
C LEU A 121 -12.98 -13.22 3.17
N SER A 122 -12.11 -14.00 2.53
CA SER A 122 -11.35 -15.08 3.15
C SER A 122 -9.95 -15.14 2.52
N TRP A 123 -8.96 -15.52 3.32
CA TRP A 123 -7.56 -15.64 2.90
C TRP A 123 -6.86 -16.77 3.64
N ASN A 124 -5.70 -17.18 3.18
CA ASN A 124 -4.95 -18.24 3.81
C ASN A 124 -4.55 -17.86 5.25
N GLY A 125 -4.86 -18.74 6.19
CA GLY A 125 -4.53 -18.54 7.60
C GLY A 125 -5.45 -17.58 8.35
N LYS A 126 -6.56 -17.08 7.77
CA LYS A 126 -7.51 -16.20 8.45
C LYS A 126 -7.94 -16.72 9.83
N ALA A 127 -8.30 -17.99 9.93
CA ALA A 127 -8.69 -18.62 11.20
C ALA A 127 -7.51 -18.82 12.18
N ARG A 128 -6.29 -18.62 11.73
CA ARG A 128 -5.06 -18.74 12.53
C ARG A 128 -4.38 -17.39 12.80
N GLY A 129 -5.11 -16.28 12.60
CA GLY A 129 -4.62 -14.94 12.89
C GLY A 129 -3.74 -14.32 11.80
N ALA A 130 -3.76 -14.83 10.55
CA ALA A 130 -3.11 -14.15 9.43
C ALA A 130 -3.81 -12.81 9.17
N ILE A 131 -3.00 -11.75 8.97
CA ILE A 131 -3.50 -10.40 8.69
C ILE A 131 -3.54 -10.20 7.18
N MET A 132 -4.71 -9.80 6.66
CA MET A 132 -4.92 -9.38 5.28
C MET A 132 -4.65 -7.88 5.15
N LEU A 133 -3.72 -7.51 4.29
CA LEU A 133 -3.41 -6.12 3.93
C LEU A 133 -3.96 -5.83 2.53
N HIS A 134 -4.61 -4.71 2.36
CA HIS A 134 -5.22 -4.31 1.08
C HIS A 134 -5.29 -2.79 0.91
N GLY A 135 -5.62 -2.35 -0.29
CA GLY A 135 -6.03 -1.01 -0.66
C GLY A 135 -7.43 -0.98 -1.27
N HIS A 136 -7.58 -0.30 -2.39
CA HIS A 136 -8.70 -0.26 -3.33
C HIS A 136 -9.96 0.46 -2.83
N ILE A 137 -10.33 0.36 -1.58
CA ILE A 137 -11.62 0.87 -1.08
C ILE A 137 -11.58 2.33 -0.63
N HIS A 138 -10.40 2.95 -0.69
CA HIS A 138 -10.18 4.35 -0.33
C HIS A 138 -10.90 4.76 0.95
N SER A 139 -10.76 3.97 2.02
CA SER A 139 -11.39 4.33 3.29
C SER A 139 -10.75 5.60 3.86
N ARG A 140 -11.60 6.50 4.38
CA ARG A 140 -11.13 7.78 4.94
C ARG A 140 -10.79 7.59 6.42
N GLY A 141 -9.54 7.89 6.77
CA GLY A 141 -9.02 7.71 8.11
C GLY A 141 -9.08 6.24 8.56
N ASP A 142 -8.99 6.00 9.84
CA ASP A 142 -8.93 4.65 10.42
C ASP A 142 -10.29 3.92 10.52
N ARG A 143 -11.39 4.52 10.05
CA ARG A 143 -12.75 4.03 10.28
C ARG A 143 -12.96 2.56 9.88
N THR A 144 -12.45 2.13 8.71
CA THR A 144 -12.59 0.75 8.25
C THR A 144 -11.72 -0.17 9.10
N ASN A 145 -10.50 0.23 9.40
CA ASN A 145 -9.57 -0.52 10.24
C ASN A 145 -10.13 -0.67 11.65
N ALA A 146 -10.61 0.42 12.27
CA ALA A 146 -11.26 0.39 13.58
C ALA A 146 -12.48 -0.53 13.60
N ARG A 147 -13.36 -0.46 12.59
CA ARG A 147 -14.51 -1.37 12.48
C ARG A 147 -14.12 -2.85 12.39
N ASN A 148 -13.00 -3.17 11.76
CA ASN A 148 -12.50 -4.54 11.69
C ASN A 148 -11.95 -5.00 13.05
N ARG A 149 -11.23 -4.14 13.78
CA ARG A 149 -10.65 -4.42 15.09
C ARG A 149 -11.73 -4.54 16.18
N ASP A 150 -12.64 -3.58 16.24
CA ASP A 150 -13.55 -3.37 17.37
C ASP A 150 -14.78 -4.30 17.38
N ARG A 151 -14.79 -5.31 16.52
CA ARG A 151 -15.81 -6.37 16.52
C ARG A 151 -15.61 -7.31 17.71
N GLU A 152 -16.69 -7.90 18.18
CA GLU A 152 -16.65 -9.00 19.18
C GLU A 152 -15.66 -10.12 18.76
N ARG A 153 -15.59 -10.38 17.45
CA ARG A 153 -14.58 -11.25 16.82
C ARG A 153 -13.83 -10.43 15.80
N PRO A 154 -12.64 -9.92 16.13
CA PRO A 154 -11.86 -9.08 15.22
C PRO A 154 -11.61 -9.75 13.87
N ILE A 155 -11.72 -8.95 12.81
CA ILE A 155 -11.29 -9.34 11.47
C ILE A 155 -9.89 -8.77 11.28
N PHE A 156 -8.87 -9.63 11.24
CA PHE A 156 -7.49 -9.23 10.98
C PHE A 156 -7.30 -8.82 9.51
N ARG A 157 -7.96 -7.73 9.13
CA ARG A 157 -7.87 -7.12 7.81
C ARG A 157 -7.66 -5.63 7.96
N TYR A 158 -6.60 -5.13 7.31
CA TYR A 158 -6.14 -3.76 7.44
C TYR A 158 -6.03 -3.10 6.06
N ASP A 159 -6.67 -1.95 5.91
CA ASP A 159 -6.55 -1.07 4.76
C ASP A 159 -5.26 -0.26 4.92
N VAL A 160 -4.28 -0.49 4.03
CA VAL A 160 -3.00 0.23 4.00
C VAL A 160 -3.04 1.41 3.04
N GLY A 161 -4.22 1.70 2.47
CA GLY A 161 -4.42 2.83 1.55
C GLY A 161 -3.95 4.14 2.14
N PHE A 162 -3.40 5.00 1.30
CA PHE A 162 -2.82 6.28 1.70
C PHE A 162 -3.85 7.20 2.39
N ASP A 163 -5.11 7.17 1.91
CA ASP A 163 -6.22 7.92 2.49
C ASP A 163 -6.67 7.37 3.86
N ALA A 164 -6.43 6.08 4.11
CA ALA A 164 -6.81 5.41 5.37
C ALA A 164 -5.80 5.65 6.51
N ASN A 165 -4.58 6.08 6.20
CA ASN A 165 -3.44 6.13 7.12
C ASN A 165 -2.80 7.52 7.19
N ASP A 166 -3.61 8.57 7.27
CA ASP A 166 -3.18 9.97 7.42
C ASP A 166 -2.12 10.40 6.38
N TYR A 167 -2.27 9.92 5.15
CA TYR A 167 -1.38 10.20 4.03
C TYR A 167 0.07 9.78 4.28
N LYS A 168 0.28 8.63 4.94
CA LYS A 168 1.60 8.04 5.21
C LYS A 168 1.61 6.53 5.04
N PRO A 169 2.76 5.95 4.69
CA PRO A 169 2.95 4.51 4.82
C PRO A 169 2.79 4.05 6.28
N VAL A 170 2.31 2.83 6.47
CA VAL A 170 2.17 2.21 7.78
C VAL A 170 3.20 1.08 7.94
N SER A 171 3.88 1.03 9.07
CA SER A 171 4.85 -0.03 9.35
C SER A 171 4.17 -1.33 9.81
N ARG A 172 4.89 -2.45 9.64
CA ARG A 172 4.48 -3.74 10.21
C ARG A 172 4.15 -3.62 11.70
N ASP A 173 5.00 -2.96 12.46
CA ASP A 173 4.87 -2.89 13.91
C ASP A 173 3.67 -2.04 14.34
N GLN A 174 3.33 -0.99 13.58
CA GLN A 174 2.09 -0.24 13.76
C GLN A 174 0.85 -1.10 13.50
N ILE A 175 0.85 -1.92 12.43
CA ILE A 175 -0.27 -2.82 12.12
C ILE A 175 -0.42 -3.89 13.22
N LEU A 176 0.68 -4.49 13.68
CA LEU A 176 0.66 -5.46 14.77
C LEU A 176 0.12 -4.84 16.05
N GLY A 177 0.68 -3.69 16.46
CA GLY A 177 0.23 -2.96 17.64
C GLY A 177 -1.24 -2.54 17.56
N PHE A 178 -1.74 -2.21 16.36
CA PHE A 178 -3.16 -1.90 16.13
C PHE A 178 -4.08 -3.08 16.50
N PHE A 179 -3.66 -4.32 16.27
CA PHE A 179 -4.39 -5.53 16.62
C PHE A 179 -4.00 -6.12 17.99
N GLY A 180 -3.06 -5.50 18.71
CA GLY A 180 -2.58 -5.99 20.01
C GLY A 180 -1.70 -7.25 19.92
N LEU A 181 -0.93 -7.37 18.83
CA LEU A 181 -0.05 -8.50 18.51
C LEU A 181 1.42 -8.16 18.70
#